data_441610ce96779f4c12640a775ee456fd
#
_entry.id   441610ce96779f4c12640a775ee456fd
#
_cell.length_a   1.000
_cell.length_b   1.000
_cell.length_c   1.000
_cell.angle_alpha   90.00
_cell.angle_beta   90.00
_cell.angle_gamma   90.00
#
_symmetry.space_group_name_H-M   'P 1'
#
loop_
_entity.id
_entity.type
_entity.pdbx_description
1 polymer ?
#
loop_
_entity_poly.entity_id
_entity_poly.type
_entity_poly.pdbx_seq_one_letter_code
_entity_poly.pdbx_strand_id
1 'polypeptide(L)'
;YSERRAADRVSLSVASQRYPFCAKAFVEFLHLLDEPHIQVSFKEMEMAAVIDEVTARRSAFGIIFVSDMTEHFIGRILREKNLTFQPLVDIRPRVFLRKGHPLSGERAVRLEQLYAYPYAVFTQSDSNYHFAEEAVVGTGAEFDRVVSVSDRATAYNVMAHTDCVSTGSGVLPDGYGDDRLMTLPLIGDVPDMRLGVIRPRDVPLTDYGEKFIAILKDIVSELNQEA
;
A
#
# COMPACT_ATOMS: atom_id res chain seq x y z
N TYR A 1 21.04 27.41 -23.84
CA TYR A 1 19.60 27.54 -23.51
C TYR A 1 18.96 26.22 -23.05
N SER A 2 19.46 25.08 -23.48
CA SER A 2 18.93 23.73 -23.17
C SER A 2 19.36 23.24 -21.77
N GLU A 3 20.56 23.53 -21.33
CA GLU A 3 21.11 23.06 -20.05
C GLU A 3 20.50 23.78 -18.81
N ARG A 4 20.16 25.07 -18.93
CA ARG A 4 19.44 25.79 -17.85
C ARG A 4 18.02 25.28 -17.62
N ARG A 5 17.33 24.77 -18.66
CA ARG A 5 15.97 24.19 -18.52
C ARG A 5 15.97 22.81 -17.81
N ALA A 6 17.08 22.08 -17.82
CA ALA A 6 17.19 20.79 -17.13
C ALA A 6 17.38 20.96 -15.62
N ALA A 7 17.98 22.04 -15.17
CA ALA A 7 18.27 22.32 -13.76
C ALA A 7 17.01 22.77 -12.96
N ASP A 8 15.98 23.29 -13.64
CA ASP A 8 14.76 23.81 -13.01
C ASP A 8 13.56 22.83 -13.12
N ARG A 9 13.81 21.57 -13.46
CA ARG A 9 12.75 20.58 -13.65
C ARG A 9 12.72 19.58 -12.50
N VAL A 10 11.61 19.56 -11.75
CA VAL A 10 11.32 18.47 -10.81
C VAL A 10 10.90 17.22 -11.57
N SER A 11 11.61 16.11 -11.35
CA SER A 11 11.24 14.82 -11.89
C SER A 11 11.21 13.80 -10.76
N LEU A 12 10.05 13.20 -10.51
CA LEU A 12 9.88 12.12 -9.53
C LEU A 12 8.83 11.12 -10.01
N SER A 13 9.18 9.85 -10.03
CA SER A 13 8.23 8.75 -10.25
C SER A 13 8.24 7.83 -9.04
N VAL A 14 7.05 7.57 -8.50
CA VAL A 14 6.84 6.71 -7.33
C VAL A 14 5.92 5.56 -7.73
N ALA A 15 6.27 4.34 -7.36
CA ALA A 15 5.42 3.16 -7.46
C ALA A 15 4.96 2.73 -6.06
N SER A 16 3.76 2.21 -5.93
CA SER A 16 3.21 1.79 -4.63
C SER A 16 2.27 0.61 -4.80
N GLN A 17 2.17 -0.24 -3.79
CA GLN A 17 0.98 -1.05 -3.65
C GLN A 17 -0.25 -0.14 -3.42
N ARG A 18 -1.45 -0.70 -3.47
CA ARG A 18 -2.71 0.07 -3.50
C ARG A 18 -3.11 0.61 -2.12
N TYR A 19 -2.42 1.67 -1.67
CA TYR A 19 -2.69 2.32 -0.37
C TYR A 19 -3.24 3.73 -0.53
N PRO A 20 -4.42 4.05 0.04
CA PRO A 20 -5.00 5.39 -0.05
C PRO A 20 -4.13 6.47 0.60
N PHE A 21 -3.40 6.15 1.66
CA PHE A 21 -2.48 7.08 2.31
C PHE A 21 -1.29 7.45 1.43
N CYS A 22 -0.86 6.59 0.51
CA CYS A 22 0.17 6.93 -0.48
C CYS A 22 -0.35 7.94 -1.51
N ALA A 23 -1.62 7.82 -1.92
CA ALA A 23 -2.26 8.82 -2.77
C ALA A 23 -2.38 10.18 -2.05
N LYS A 24 -2.73 10.19 -0.75
CA LYS A 24 -2.74 11.40 0.07
C LYS A 24 -1.34 12.02 0.13
N ALA A 25 -0.31 11.23 0.40
CA ALA A 25 1.08 11.70 0.42
C ALA A 25 1.50 12.34 -0.91
N PHE A 26 1.07 11.75 -2.02
CA PHE A 26 1.36 12.31 -3.35
C PHE A 26 0.67 13.66 -3.57
N VAL A 27 -0.59 13.81 -3.17
CA VAL A 27 -1.31 15.08 -3.27
C VAL A 27 -0.67 16.14 -2.39
N GLU A 28 -0.32 15.82 -1.14
CA GLU A 28 0.38 16.76 -0.26
C GLU A 28 1.76 17.16 -0.81
N PHE A 29 2.47 16.19 -1.39
CA PHE A 29 3.73 16.48 -2.08
C PHE A 29 3.53 17.45 -3.25
N LEU A 30 2.47 17.30 -4.07
CA LEU A 30 2.17 18.22 -5.17
C LEU A 30 1.92 19.66 -4.69
N HIS A 31 1.31 19.84 -3.53
CA HIS A 31 1.07 21.16 -2.95
C HIS A 31 2.36 21.87 -2.50
N LEU A 32 3.46 21.15 -2.31
CA LEU A 32 4.76 21.72 -1.95
C LEU A 32 5.63 22.10 -3.16
N LEU A 33 5.18 21.77 -4.38
CA LEU A 33 5.93 22.05 -5.59
C LEU A 33 5.53 23.45 -6.10
N ASP A 34 6.49 24.36 -6.13
CA ASP A 34 6.35 25.73 -6.66
C ASP A 34 7.22 25.96 -7.92
N GLU A 35 7.77 24.88 -8.47
CA GLU A 35 8.65 24.92 -9.62
C GLU A 35 7.86 25.05 -10.92
N PRO A 36 8.35 25.85 -11.89
CA PRO A 36 7.63 26.12 -13.16
C PRO A 36 7.55 24.89 -14.07
N HIS A 37 8.41 23.89 -13.84
CA HIS A 37 8.47 22.67 -14.65
C HIS A 37 8.50 21.43 -13.75
N ILE A 38 7.38 20.72 -13.67
CA ILE A 38 7.27 19.46 -12.94
C ILE A 38 6.93 18.31 -13.88
N GLN A 39 7.51 17.15 -13.60
CA GLN A 39 7.14 15.87 -14.21
C GLN A 39 7.15 14.80 -13.13
N VAL A 40 6.02 14.64 -12.46
CA VAL A 40 5.87 13.69 -11.37
C VAL A 40 4.82 12.65 -11.72
N SER A 41 5.00 11.43 -11.25
CA SER A 41 4.05 10.34 -11.45
C SER A 41 3.93 9.47 -10.22
N PHE A 42 2.72 9.00 -9.97
CA PHE A 42 2.39 8.03 -8.95
C PHE A 42 1.65 6.86 -9.58
N LYS A 43 2.09 5.63 -9.29
CA LYS A 43 1.55 4.40 -9.90
C LYS A 43 1.16 3.42 -8.81
N GLU A 44 -0.12 3.07 -8.74
CA GLU A 44 -0.60 1.97 -7.88
C GLU A 44 -0.57 0.66 -8.66
N MET A 45 0.05 -0.38 -8.09
CA MET A 45 0.21 -1.68 -8.75
C MET A 45 0.44 -2.80 -7.72
N GLU A 46 0.53 -4.03 -8.18
CA GLU A 46 0.91 -5.18 -7.36
C GLU A 46 2.39 -5.14 -6.94
N MET A 47 2.75 -5.85 -5.88
CA MET A 47 4.12 -5.83 -5.31
C MET A 47 5.19 -6.20 -6.34
N ALA A 48 4.96 -7.25 -7.14
CA ALA A 48 5.91 -7.67 -8.17
C ALA A 48 6.19 -6.56 -9.17
N ALA A 49 5.14 -5.87 -9.64
CA ALA A 49 5.25 -4.77 -10.56
C ALA A 49 5.94 -3.55 -9.93
N VAL A 50 5.70 -3.26 -8.64
CA VAL A 50 6.43 -2.21 -7.90
C VAL A 50 7.93 -2.52 -7.87
N ILE A 51 8.31 -3.76 -7.54
CA ILE A 51 9.72 -4.19 -7.52
C ILE A 51 10.35 -4.06 -8.92
N ASP A 52 9.64 -4.45 -9.96
CA ASP A 52 10.14 -4.36 -11.35
C ASP A 52 10.26 -2.91 -11.85
N GLU A 53 9.34 -2.02 -11.47
CA GLU A 53 9.43 -0.58 -11.76
C GLU A 53 10.70 0.03 -11.19
N VAL A 54 11.01 -0.29 -9.93
CA VAL A 54 12.21 0.23 -9.24
C VAL A 54 13.49 -0.42 -9.79
N THR A 55 13.47 -1.73 -10.05
CA THR A 55 14.60 -2.45 -10.64
C THR A 55 14.98 -1.87 -12.00
N ALA A 56 13.98 -1.60 -12.83
CA ALA A 56 14.16 -1.01 -14.16
C ALA A 56 14.40 0.51 -14.14
N ARG A 57 14.47 1.12 -12.95
CA ARG A 57 14.66 2.58 -12.75
C ARG A 57 13.59 3.45 -13.44
N ARG A 58 12.39 2.91 -13.66
CA ARG A 58 11.23 3.67 -14.14
C ARG A 58 10.52 4.43 -13.02
N SER A 59 10.71 3.97 -11.77
CA SER A 59 10.36 4.70 -10.56
C SER A 59 11.60 4.87 -9.67
N ALA A 60 11.71 6.02 -9.03
CA ALA A 60 12.84 6.36 -8.15
C ALA A 60 12.86 5.45 -6.92
N PHE A 61 11.68 5.14 -6.41
CA PHE A 61 11.47 4.20 -5.30
C PHE A 61 10.07 3.60 -5.37
N GLY A 62 9.88 2.55 -4.60
CA GLY A 62 8.61 1.85 -4.44
C GLY A 62 8.19 1.76 -2.98
N ILE A 63 6.88 1.67 -2.74
CA ILE A 63 6.31 1.52 -1.41
C ILE A 63 5.63 0.15 -1.36
N ILE A 64 6.12 -0.70 -0.47
CA ILE A 64 5.59 -2.05 -0.24
C ILE A 64 5.51 -2.33 1.26
N PHE A 65 4.78 -3.38 1.64
CA PHE A 65 4.90 -3.93 2.96
C PHE A 65 5.61 -5.29 2.95
N VAL A 66 6.18 -5.66 4.07
CA VAL A 66 6.65 -7.00 4.37
C VAL A 66 6.10 -7.40 5.74
N SER A 67 5.90 -8.69 5.96
CA SER A 67 5.59 -9.25 7.28
C SER A 67 6.71 -10.17 7.73
N ASP A 68 6.73 -10.56 8.99
CA ASP A 68 7.72 -11.52 9.50
C ASP A 68 7.70 -12.84 8.71
N MET A 69 6.54 -13.22 8.17
CA MET A 69 6.39 -14.42 7.32
C MET A 69 7.04 -14.26 5.95
N THR A 70 7.09 -13.05 5.41
CA THR A 70 7.50 -12.78 4.02
C THR A 70 8.86 -12.09 3.92
N GLU A 71 9.36 -11.52 5.02
CA GLU A 71 10.59 -10.70 5.06
C GLU A 71 11.79 -11.44 4.49
N HIS A 72 11.97 -12.71 4.83
CA HIS A 72 13.10 -13.50 4.34
C HIS A 72 13.04 -13.70 2.82
N PHE A 73 11.86 -14.03 2.30
CA PHE A 73 11.63 -14.27 0.87
C PHE A 73 11.77 -12.97 0.08
N ILE A 74 11.05 -11.92 0.46
CA ILE A 74 11.11 -10.61 -0.20
C ILE A 74 12.52 -10.02 -0.11
N GLY A 75 13.15 -10.11 1.06
CA GLY A 75 14.51 -9.62 1.27
C GLY A 75 15.55 -10.30 0.35
N ARG A 76 15.37 -11.60 0.03
CA ARG A 76 16.22 -12.29 -0.94
C ARG A 76 16.02 -11.70 -2.34
N ILE A 77 14.78 -11.54 -2.78
CA ILE A 77 14.45 -10.96 -4.10
C ILE A 77 15.03 -9.56 -4.24
N LEU A 78 14.86 -8.72 -3.22
CA LEU A 78 15.38 -7.35 -3.24
C LEU A 78 16.91 -7.35 -3.36
N ARG A 79 17.61 -8.24 -2.65
CA ARG A 79 19.08 -8.35 -2.76
C ARG A 79 19.51 -8.79 -4.16
N GLU A 80 18.86 -9.78 -4.74
CA GLU A 80 19.13 -10.28 -6.11
C GLU A 80 18.95 -9.18 -7.17
N LYS A 81 17.99 -8.27 -6.94
CA LYS A 81 17.71 -7.12 -7.81
C LYS A 81 18.49 -5.85 -7.43
N ASN A 82 19.46 -5.92 -6.51
CA ASN A 82 20.26 -4.79 -6.01
C ASN A 82 19.40 -3.66 -5.42
N LEU A 83 18.31 -4.02 -4.76
CA LEU A 83 17.43 -3.09 -4.04
C LEU A 83 17.68 -3.15 -2.52
N THR A 84 17.33 -2.06 -1.84
CA THR A 84 17.25 -2.00 -0.37
C THR A 84 15.81 -1.81 0.05
N PHE A 85 15.47 -2.32 1.23
CA PHE A 85 14.22 -2.01 1.93
C PHE A 85 14.53 -1.15 3.16
N GLN A 86 13.87 -0.01 3.25
CA GLN A 86 13.93 0.91 4.38
C GLN A 86 12.58 0.89 5.09
N PRO A 87 12.46 0.32 6.30
CA PRO A 87 11.22 0.30 7.04
C PRO A 87 10.82 1.72 7.47
N LEU A 88 9.52 2.01 7.45
CA LEU A 88 8.94 3.28 7.88
C LEU A 88 8.10 3.12 9.14
N VAL A 89 7.15 2.16 9.14
CA VAL A 89 6.20 1.96 10.23
C VAL A 89 5.65 0.54 10.21
N ASP A 90 5.37 0.00 11.38
CA ASP A 90 4.63 -1.25 11.54
C ASP A 90 3.13 -0.95 11.70
N ILE A 91 2.29 -1.65 10.95
CA ILE A 91 0.85 -1.48 10.91
C ILE A 91 0.19 -2.82 11.24
N ARG A 92 -0.74 -2.84 12.19
CA ARG A 92 -1.58 -4.00 12.43
C ARG A 92 -2.64 -4.14 11.34
N PRO A 93 -2.81 -5.34 10.75
CA PRO A 93 -3.89 -5.56 9.78
C PRO A 93 -5.26 -5.26 10.38
N ARG A 94 -6.11 -4.69 9.54
CA ARG A 94 -7.49 -4.38 9.87
C ARG A 94 -8.42 -4.92 8.79
N VAL A 95 -9.68 -5.07 9.12
CA VAL A 95 -10.74 -5.48 8.20
C VAL A 95 -11.42 -4.24 7.63
N PHE A 96 -11.56 -4.18 6.32
CA PHE A 96 -12.38 -3.20 5.61
C PHE A 96 -13.78 -3.78 5.40
N LEU A 97 -14.80 -3.02 5.74
CA LEU A 97 -16.19 -3.38 5.55
C LEU A 97 -17.06 -2.11 5.43
N ARG A 98 -18.29 -2.24 4.92
CA ARG A 98 -19.21 -1.11 4.87
C ARG A 98 -19.74 -0.72 6.24
N LYS A 99 -20.10 0.53 6.41
CA LYS A 99 -20.93 0.96 7.54
C LYS A 99 -22.30 0.24 7.46
N GLY A 100 -22.73 -0.34 8.57
CA GLY A 100 -23.95 -1.16 8.62
C GLY A 100 -23.77 -2.61 8.11
N HIS A 101 -22.52 -3.08 7.92
CA HIS A 101 -22.21 -4.50 7.76
C HIS A 101 -22.60 -5.28 9.04
N PRO A 102 -22.97 -6.58 8.97
CA PRO A 102 -23.29 -7.36 10.18
C PRO A 102 -22.21 -7.32 11.28
N LEU A 103 -20.93 -7.18 10.91
CA LEU A 103 -19.82 -7.03 11.83
C LEU A 103 -19.54 -5.59 12.28
N SER A 104 -20.23 -4.59 11.75
CA SER A 104 -19.91 -3.16 12.02
C SER A 104 -20.14 -2.72 13.47
N GLY A 105 -20.86 -3.51 14.26
CA GLY A 105 -21.04 -3.29 15.69
C GLY A 105 -19.99 -3.90 16.60
N GLU A 106 -19.06 -4.67 16.03
CA GLU A 106 -17.98 -5.30 16.76
C GLU A 106 -16.87 -4.28 17.12
N ARG A 107 -16.16 -4.51 18.21
CA ARG A 107 -14.98 -3.71 18.55
C ARG A 107 -13.72 -4.19 17.86
N ALA A 108 -13.66 -5.47 17.53
CA ALA A 108 -12.59 -6.14 16.82
C ALA A 108 -13.13 -7.44 16.20
N VAL A 109 -12.50 -7.93 15.15
CA VAL A 109 -12.95 -9.11 14.40
C VAL A 109 -11.84 -10.15 14.39
N ARG A 110 -12.22 -11.42 14.52
CA ARG A 110 -11.32 -12.55 14.32
C ARG A 110 -11.38 -13.02 12.87
N LEU A 111 -10.30 -13.62 12.41
CA LEU A 111 -10.22 -14.14 11.04
C LEU A 111 -11.36 -15.11 10.71
N GLU A 112 -11.73 -15.98 11.66
CA GLU A 112 -12.79 -16.98 11.47
C GLU A 112 -14.18 -16.37 11.23
N GLN A 113 -14.43 -15.16 11.74
CA GLN A 113 -15.69 -14.45 11.51
C GLN A 113 -15.82 -13.95 10.05
N LEU A 114 -14.68 -13.76 9.36
CA LEU A 114 -14.66 -13.30 7.97
C LEU A 114 -15.08 -14.39 6.99
N TYR A 115 -14.91 -15.68 7.32
CA TYR A 115 -15.28 -16.80 6.45
C TYR A 115 -16.79 -16.85 6.11
N ALA A 116 -17.60 -16.21 6.93
CA ALA A 116 -19.05 -16.08 6.66
C ALA A 116 -19.37 -15.14 5.48
N TYR A 117 -18.42 -14.33 5.02
CA TYR A 117 -18.64 -13.27 4.04
C TYR A 117 -17.79 -13.45 2.77
N PRO A 118 -18.20 -12.88 1.62
CA PRO A 118 -17.32 -12.82 0.46
C PRO A 118 -16.07 -12.00 0.77
N TYR A 119 -14.93 -12.46 0.29
CA TYR A 119 -13.65 -11.79 0.52
C TYR A 119 -13.10 -11.17 -0.76
N ALA A 120 -12.87 -9.86 -0.73
CA ALA A 120 -12.30 -9.13 -1.86
C ALA A 120 -10.77 -9.19 -1.84
N VAL A 121 -10.21 -9.59 -2.97
CA VAL A 121 -8.76 -9.61 -3.21
C VAL A 121 -8.44 -8.82 -4.47
N PHE A 122 -7.25 -8.27 -4.53
CA PHE A 122 -6.75 -7.71 -5.78
C PHE A 122 -6.29 -8.82 -6.72
N THR A 123 -6.71 -8.72 -8.00
CA THR A 123 -6.19 -9.59 -9.05
C THR A 123 -4.68 -9.42 -9.14
N GLN A 124 -3.98 -10.54 -9.17
CA GLN A 124 -2.54 -10.61 -9.23
C GLN A 124 -2.15 -11.22 -10.57
N SER A 125 -1.05 -10.76 -11.16
CA SER A 125 -0.42 -11.47 -12.25
C SER A 125 0.10 -12.83 -11.73
N ASP A 126 0.37 -13.78 -12.63
CA ASP A 126 0.91 -15.12 -12.33
C ASP A 126 2.29 -15.07 -11.62
N SER A 127 2.43 -14.20 -10.63
CA SER A 127 3.65 -14.07 -9.87
C SER A 127 3.63 -14.98 -8.65
N ASN A 128 4.78 -15.53 -8.31
CA ASN A 128 4.99 -16.31 -7.08
C ASN A 128 4.90 -15.46 -5.80
N TYR A 129 4.33 -14.26 -5.87
CA TYR A 129 4.26 -13.29 -4.77
C TYR A 129 2.89 -13.27 -4.07
N HIS A 130 1.92 -14.04 -4.53
CA HIS A 130 0.55 -14.05 -4.02
C HIS A 130 0.46 -14.08 -2.49
N PHE A 131 1.26 -14.93 -1.86
CA PHE A 131 1.27 -15.06 -0.41
C PHE A 131 1.87 -13.86 0.33
N ALA A 132 2.61 -13.01 -0.38
CA ALA A 132 3.30 -11.86 0.19
C ALA A 132 2.52 -10.56 0.06
N GLU A 133 1.45 -10.54 -0.74
CA GLU A 133 0.70 -9.32 -1.03
C GLU A 133 -0.49 -9.07 -0.08
N GLU A 134 -0.96 -10.12 0.57
CA GLU A 134 -2.09 -10.06 1.50
C GLU A 134 -1.66 -10.65 2.85
N ALA A 135 -1.67 -9.84 3.90
CA ALA A 135 -1.24 -10.27 5.23
C ALA A 135 -2.00 -11.51 5.73
N VAL A 136 -3.28 -11.61 5.39
CA VAL A 136 -4.16 -12.72 5.80
C VAL A 136 -3.98 -13.94 4.90
N VAL A 137 -3.81 -13.78 3.61
CA VAL A 137 -3.55 -14.90 2.69
C VAL A 137 -2.24 -15.59 3.04
N GLY A 138 -1.23 -14.84 3.47
CA GLY A 138 0.04 -15.38 3.96
C GLY A 138 -0.10 -16.33 5.16
N THR A 139 -1.19 -16.26 5.94
CA THR A 139 -1.47 -17.19 7.05
C THR A 139 -2.04 -18.53 6.61
N GLY A 140 -2.30 -18.73 5.30
CA GLY A 140 -2.98 -19.92 4.78
C GLY A 140 -4.50 -19.87 4.93
N ALA A 141 -5.10 -18.69 5.19
CA ALA A 141 -6.54 -18.53 5.24
C ALA A 141 -7.16 -18.79 3.87
N GLU A 142 -8.17 -19.64 3.83
CA GLU A 142 -8.94 -19.97 2.63
C GLU A 142 -10.37 -19.46 2.75
N PHE A 143 -10.85 -18.78 1.72
CA PHE A 143 -12.21 -18.25 1.64
C PHE A 143 -12.97 -18.95 0.54
N ASP A 144 -14.16 -19.47 0.85
CA ASP A 144 -15.04 -20.15 -0.11
C ASP A 144 -15.60 -19.20 -1.17
N ARG A 145 -15.72 -17.91 -0.85
CA ARG A 145 -16.27 -16.89 -1.72
C ARG A 145 -15.27 -15.77 -1.89
N VAL A 146 -14.61 -15.73 -3.04
CA VAL A 146 -13.60 -14.74 -3.38
C VAL A 146 -14.09 -13.83 -4.51
N VAL A 147 -13.94 -12.53 -4.33
CA VAL A 147 -14.23 -11.51 -5.34
C VAL A 147 -12.92 -10.85 -5.75
N SER A 148 -12.47 -11.13 -6.97
CA SER A 148 -11.23 -10.55 -7.50
C SER A 148 -11.51 -9.23 -8.21
N VAL A 149 -10.75 -8.20 -7.88
CA VAL A 149 -10.84 -6.85 -8.46
C VAL A 149 -9.46 -6.34 -8.87
N SER A 150 -9.38 -5.48 -9.87
CA SER A 150 -8.10 -5.02 -10.41
C SER A 150 -7.59 -3.71 -9.82
N ASP A 151 -8.50 -2.90 -9.25
CA ASP A 151 -8.19 -1.55 -8.78
C ASP A 151 -8.92 -1.20 -7.48
N ARG A 152 -8.38 -0.21 -6.78
CA ARG A 152 -8.87 0.22 -5.47
C ARG A 152 -10.29 0.83 -5.53
N ALA A 153 -10.63 1.56 -6.58
CA ALA A 153 -11.94 2.18 -6.69
C ALA A 153 -13.03 1.10 -6.83
N THR A 154 -12.79 0.08 -7.65
CA THR A 154 -13.69 -1.07 -7.78
C THR A 154 -13.80 -1.85 -6.47
N ALA A 155 -12.67 -2.10 -5.77
CA ALA A 155 -12.67 -2.77 -4.47
C ALA A 155 -13.56 -2.04 -3.45
N TYR A 156 -13.41 -0.72 -3.35
CA TYR A 156 -14.19 0.09 -2.43
C TYR A 156 -15.67 0.10 -2.79
N ASN A 157 -16.01 0.21 -4.07
CA ASN A 157 -17.42 0.10 -4.52
C ASN A 157 -18.03 -1.24 -4.18
N VAL A 158 -17.31 -2.34 -4.39
CA VAL A 158 -17.79 -3.69 -4.03
C VAL A 158 -18.06 -3.77 -2.53
N MET A 159 -17.12 -3.39 -1.69
CA MET A 159 -17.28 -3.43 -0.24
C MET A 159 -18.36 -2.46 0.26
N ALA A 160 -18.47 -1.26 -0.32
CA ALA A 160 -19.44 -0.26 0.10
C ALA A 160 -20.91 -0.64 -0.19
N HIS A 161 -21.16 -1.52 -1.16
CA HIS A 161 -22.49 -1.90 -1.61
C HIS A 161 -22.88 -3.36 -1.33
N THR A 162 -21.98 -4.14 -0.73
CA THR A 162 -22.21 -5.56 -0.43
C THR A 162 -21.71 -5.89 0.99
N ASP A 163 -21.92 -7.14 1.40
CA ASP A 163 -21.27 -7.67 2.62
C ASP A 163 -19.87 -8.27 2.34
N CYS A 164 -19.24 -7.85 1.25
CA CYS A 164 -17.86 -8.22 0.96
C CYS A 164 -16.92 -7.51 1.93
N VAL A 165 -15.93 -8.26 2.44
CA VAL A 165 -14.89 -7.76 3.33
C VAL A 165 -13.53 -7.89 2.65
N SER A 166 -12.54 -7.14 3.12
CA SER A 166 -11.14 -7.29 2.75
C SER A 166 -10.27 -6.98 3.96
N THR A 167 -8.99 -7.28 3.88
CA THR A 167 -8.02 -6.95 4.92
C THR A 167 -6.86 -6.14 4.35
N GLY A 168 -6.18 -5.40 5.21
CA GLY A 168 -5.03 -4.59 4.83
C GLY A 168 -4.62 -3.63 5.93
N SER A 169 -4.00 -2.53 5.57
CA SER A 169 -3.50 -1.53 6.53
C SER A 169 -4.58 -0.90 7.41
N GLY A 170 -5.83 -0.86 6.94
CA GLY A 170 -6.91 -0.19 7.64
C GLY A 170 -6.83 1.34 7.70
N VAL A 171 -5.79 1.91 7.10
CA VAL A 171 -5.56 3.35 7.08
C VAL A 171 -6.35 3.97 5.95
N LEU A 172 -7.45 4.66 6.30
CA LEU A 172 -8.36 5.34 5.37
C LEU A 172 -8.33 6.85 5.66
N PRO A 173 -7.46 7.62 5.01
CA PRO A 173 -7.46 9.06 5.16
C PRO A 173 -8.78 9.67 4.64
N ASP A 174 -9.30 10.67 5.33
CA ASP A 174 -10.50 11.39 4.93
C ASP A 174 -10.37 11.93 3.50
N GLY A 175 -11.39 11.68 2.69
CA GLY A 175 -11.42 12.08 1.27
C GLY A 175 -10.61 11.20 0.30
N TYR A 176 -9.86 10.21 0.79
CA TYR A 176 -9.06 9.28 -0.04
C TYR A 176 -9.59 7.84 -0.03
N GLY A 177 -10.64 7.60 0.70
CA GLY A 177 -11.39 6.35 0.76
C GLY A 177 -12.83 6.54 0.27
N ASP A 178 -13.69 5.63 0.65
CA ASP A 178 -15.14 5.74 0.50
C ASP A 178 -15.75 5.93 1.89
N ASP A 179 -16.47 7.03 2.09
CA ASP A 179 -17.06 7.39 3.39
C ASP A 179 -18.08 6.35 3.91
N ARG A 180 -18.53 5.44 3.07
CA ARG A 180 -19.38 4.30 3.45
C ARG A 180 -18.61 3.15 4.06
N LEU A 181 -17.29 3.15 3.93
CA LEU A 181 -16.42 2.14 4.53
C LEU A 181 -16.02 2.51 5.95
N MET A 182 -15.69 1.50 6.70
CA MET A 182 -15.04 1.58 8.01
C MET A 182 -14.03 0.45 8.14
N THR A 183 -13.17 0.53 9.13
CA THR A 183 -12.24 -0.53 9.44
C THR A 183 -12.38 -0.97 10.90
N LEU A 184 -12.15 -2.25 11.14
CA LEU A 184 -12.11 -2.84 12.48
C LEU A 184 -10.76 -3.53 12.70
N PRO A 185 -10.23 -3.50 13.93
CA PRO A 185 -9.04 -4.28 14.27
C PRO A 185 -9.25 -5.76 13.95
N LEU A 186 -8.28 -6.37 13.28
CA LEU A 186 -8.20 -7.81 13.09
C LEU A 186 -7.36 -8.40 14.23
N ILE A 187 -7.97 -9.29 15.01
CA ILE A 187 -7.32 -9.94 16.15
C ILE A 187 -7.12 -11.43 15.88
N GLY A 188 -6.06 -11.99 16.45
CA GLY A 188 -5.64 -13.38 16.28
C GLY A 188 -4.19 -13.46 15.83
N ASP A 189 -3.81 -14.60 15.30
CA ASP A 189 -2.46 -14.88 14.80
C ASP A 189 -2.29 -14.37 13.36
N VAL A 190 -2.31 -13.04 13.22
CA VAL A 190 -2.09 -12.37 11.95
C VAL A 190 -0.85 -11.49 12.07
N PRO A 191 0.13 -11.63 11.17
CA PRO A 191 1.39 -10.89 11.24
C PRO A 191 1.17 -9.39 11.02
N ASP A 192 1.95 -8.59 11.72
CA ASP A 192 2.02 -7.15 11.46
C ASP A 192 2.59 -6.87 10.06
N MET A 193 2.15 -5.77 9.47
CA MET A 193 2.61 -5.28 8.19
C MET A 193 3.66 -4.20 8.43
N ARG A 194 4.91 -4.46 8.03
CA ARG A 194 5.99 -3.46 8.05
C ARG A 194 6.00 -2.73 6.73
N LEU A 195 5.43 -1.52 6.72
CA LEU A 195 5.47 -0.65 5.55
C LEU A 195 6.87 -0.08 5.38
N GLY A 196 7.35 -0.04 4.14
CA GLY A 196 8.66 0.53 3.86
C GLY A 196 8.85 0.92 2.40
N VAL A 197 9.99 1.52 2.16
CA VAL A 197 10.41 1.99 0.84
C VAL A 197 11.49 1.07 0.28
N ILE A 198 11.31 0.64 -0.95
CA ILE A 198 12.35 -0.03 -1.74
C ILE A 198 12.98 0.95 -2.73
N ARG A 199 14.30 0.91 -2.85
CA ARG A 199 15.04 1.73 -3.82
C ARG A 199 16.31 1.03 -4.29
N PRO A 200 16.90 1.42 -5.43
CA PRO A 200 18.20 0.94 -5.82
C PRO A 200 19.24 1.25 -4.74
N ARG A 201 20.11 0.28 -4.45
CA ARG A 201 21.11 0.38 -3.39
C ARG A 201 22.16 1.47 -3.67
N ASP A 202 22.51 1.61 -4.92
CA ASP A 202 23.60 2.45 -5.44
C ASP A 202 23.15 3.86 -5.87
N VAL A 203 21.85 4.17 -5.73
CA VAL A 203 21.29 5.47 -6.10
C VAL A 203 20.75 6.17 -4.86
N PRO A 204 21.30 7.33 -4.49
CA PRO A 204 20.73 8.14 -3.43
C PRO A 204 19.36 8.68 -3.84
N LEU A 205 18.49 8.93 -2.86
CA LEU A 205 17.25 9.67 -3.10
C LEU A 205 17.58 11.13 -3.45
N THR A 206 16.74 11.71 -4.27
CA THR A 206 16.75 13.18 -4.47
C THR A 206 16.06 13.86 -3.29
N ASP A 207 16.30 15.16 -3.11
CA ASP A 207 15.63 15.97 -2.08
C ASP A 207 14.09 15.84 -2.17
N TYR A 208 13.54 15.75 -3.39
CA TYR A 208 12.11 15.55 -3.60
C TYR A 208 11.63 14.15 -3.19
N GLY A 209 12.46 13.13 -3.41
CA GLY A 209 12.19 11.78 -2.93
C GLY A 209 12.19 11.70 -1.40
N GLU A 210 13.15 12.35 -0.76
CA GLU A 210 13.21 12.44 0.71
C GLU A 210 12.01 13.20 1.30
N LYS A 211 11.63 14.33 0.69
CA LYS A 211 10.42 15.08 1.08
C LYS A 211 9.17 14.22 0.99
N PHE A 212 8.99 13.50 -0.12
CA PHE A 212 7.84 12.60 -0.28
C PHE A 212 7.78 11.54 0.83
N ILE A 213 8.92 10.89 1.11
CA ILE A 213 9.00 9.85 2.15
C ILE A 213 8.72 10.41 3.55
N ALA A 214 9.18 11.64 3.85
CA ALA A 214 8.87 12.32 5.10
C ALA A 214 7.37 12.56 5.25
N ILE A 215 6.71 13.12 4.22
CA ILE A 215 5.25 13.31 4.20
C ILE A 215 4.52 11.98 4.42
N LEU A 216 4.91 10.94 3.68
CA LEU A 216 4.29 9.62 3.81
C LEU A 216 4.41 9.09 5.24
N LYS A 217 5.59 9.20 5.84
CA LYS A 217 5.84 8.74 7.21
C LYS A 217 4.98 9.48 8.23
N ASP A 218 4.86 10.80 8.10
CA ASP A 218 4.03 11.62 8.99
C ASP A 218 2.56 11.20 8.89
N ILE A 219 2.01 11.13 7.67
CA ILE A 219 0.62 10.70 7.43
C ILE A 219 0.34 9.33 8.05
N VAL A 220 1.20 8.33 7.79
CA VAL A 220 0.94 6.98 8.29
C VAL A 220 1.10 6.90 9.80
N SER A 221 2.03 7.65 10.39
CA SER A 221 2.23 7.69 11.84
C SER A 221 1.04 8.32 12.55
N GLU A 222 0.48 9.40 12.04
CA GLU A 222 -0.72 10.05 12.58
C GLU A 222 -1.93 9.12 12.51
N LEU A 223 -2.22 8.57 11.33
CA LEU A 223 -3.39 7.72 11.10
C LEU A 223 -3.31 6.36 11.84
N ASN A 224 -2.10 5.86 12.08
CA ASN A 224 -1.91 4.62 12.84
C ASN A 224 -2.12 4.82 14.37
N GLN A 225 -2.03 6.07 14.86
CA GLN A 225 -2.34 6.40 16.26
C GLN A 225 -3.85 6.58 16.49
N GLU A 226 -4.60 6.97 15.46
CA GLU A 226 -6.05 7.19 15.52
C GLU A 226 -6.85 5.88 15.30
N ALA A 227 -6.24 4.85 14.78
CA ALA A 227 -6.83 3.56 14.39
C ALA A 227 -6.74 2.51 15.51
#